data_59fe41ac0a525aa92c4f40017c471b3a
#
_entry.id   59fe41ac0a525aa92c4f40017c471b3a
#
_cell.length_a   1.000
_cell.length_b   1.000
_cell.length_c   1.000
_cell.angle_alpha   90.00
_cell.angle_beta   90.00
_cell.angle_gamma   90.00
#
_symmetry.space_group_name_H-M   'P 1'
#
loop_
_entity.id
_entity.type
_entity.pdbx_description
1 polymer ?
#
loop_
_entity_poly.entity_id
_entity_poly.type
_entity_poly.pdbx_seq_one_letter_code
_entity_poly.pdbx_strand_id
1 'polypeptide(L)'
;MNIGKTVATQTWQEMTHGSHVFKAGNAVEFPTGDWRSDKPIWIEEKCKQCMLCVPVCPDSSIPVNAKGEIEGFDYNFCKGCLVCKEICPFSAIESEGV
;
A
#
# COMPACT_ATOMS: atom_id res chain seq x y z
N MET A 1 -28.33 1.13 8.73
CA MET A 1 -27.06 0.74 8.11
C MET A 1 -25.93 1.52 8.78
N ASN A 2 -24.93 0.81 9.32
CA ASN A 2 -23.90 1.46 10.13
C ASN A 2 -22.65 1.75 9.33
N ILE A 3 -22.75 2.68 8.38
CA ILE A 3 -21.66 3.01 7.44
C ILE A 3 -20.41 3.55 8.16
N GLY A 4 -20.60 4.23 9.29
CA GLY A 4 -19.50 4.83 10.03
C GLY A 4 -18.75 3.88 10.97
N LYS A 5 -19.23 2.66 11.18
CA LYS A 5 -18.57 1.68 12.04
C LYS A 5 -17.60 0.83 11.25
N THR A 6 -16.46 0.50 11.87
CA THR A 6 -15.51 -0.45 11.28
C THR A 6 -16.03 -1.88 11.44
N VAL A 7 -15.52 -2.79 10.60
CA VAL A 7 -15.88 -4.22 10.70
C VAL A 7 -15.59 -4.77 12.09
N ALA A 8 -14.49 -4.31 12.72
CA ALA A 8 -14.07 -4.80 14.02
C ALA A 8 -15.05 -4.45 15.15
N THR A 9 -15.86 -3.40 14.99
CA THR A 9 -16.79 -2.93 16.02
C THR A 9 -18.25 -3.26 15.74
N GLN A 10 -18.56 -3.76 14.54
CA GLN A 10 -19.92 -4.13 14.16
C GLN A 10 -20.28 -5.50 14.71
N THR A 11 -21.54 -5.64 15.17
CA THR A 11 -22.12 -6.96 15.43
C THR A 11 -22.70 -7.50 14.14
N TRP A 12 -22.98 -8.80 14.08
CA TRP A 12 -23.53 -9.38 12.87
C TRP A 12 -24.93 -8.79 12.53
N GLN A 13 -25.69 -8.36 13.55
CA GLN A 13 -26.99 -7.72 13.32
C GLN A 13 -26.85 -6.34 12.68
N GLU A 14 -25.72 -5.66 12.91
CA GLU A 14 -25.46 -4.33 12.36
C GLU A 14 -24.92 -4.36 10.93
N MET A 15 -24.47 -5.53 10.50
CA MET A 15 -23.90 -5.67 9.16
C MET A 15 -24.97 -5.65 8.08
N THR A 16 -24.62 -5.13 6.92
CA THR A 16 -25.50 -5.13 5.77
C THR A 16 -25.68 -6.54 5.24
N HIS A 17 -26.82 -6.78 4.57
CA HIS A 17 -27.10 -8.07 3.97
C HIS A 17 -26.04 -8.38 2.89
N GLY A 18 -25.49 -9.61 2.95
CA GLY A 18 -24.44 -10.04 2.05
C GLY A 18 -23.11 -9.34 2.26
N SER A 19 -22.91 -8.73 3.42
CA SER A 19 -21.68 -7.99 3.76
C SER A 19 -21.36 -6.87 2.77
N HIS A 20 -22.39 -6.29 2.18
CA HIS A 20 -22.23 -5.21 1.22
C HIS A 20 -21.71 -3.94 1.89
N VAL A 21 -20.70 -3.31 1.32
CA VAL A 21 -20.12 -2.07 1.83
C VAL A 21 -20.58 -0.91 0.97
N PHE A 22 -21.17 0.10 1.62
CA PHE A 22 -21.75 1.25 0.93
C PHE A 22 -20.83 2.48 0.89
N LYS A 23 -19.76 2.48 1.69
CA LYS A 23 -18.82 3.59 1.73
C LYS A 23 -17.74 3.39 0.68
N ALA A 24 -17.76 4.20 -0.37
CA ALA A 24 -16.76 4.11 -1.43
C ALA A 24 -15.36 4.48 -0.89
N GLY A 25 -14.34 3.75 -1.35
CA GLY A 25 -12.96 4.04 -1.01
C GLY A 25 -12.61 3.82 0.46
N ASN A 26 -13.38 3.02 1.19
CA ASN A 26 -13.15 2.81 2.62
C ASN A 26 -11.89 2.00 2.93
N ALA A 27 -11.24 1.42 1.92
CA ALA A 27 -9.99 0.69 2.13
C ALA A 27 -8.89 1.56 2.75
N VAL A 28 -8.95 2.87 2.58
CA VAL A 28 -7.99 3.79 3.18
C VAL A 28 -8.06 3.79 4.71
N GLU A 29 -9.15 3.32 5.28
CA GLU A 29 -9.35 3.23 6.72
C GLU A 29 -8.80 1.94 7.32
N PHE A 30 -8.32 1.02 6.47
CA PHE A 30 -7.81 -0.26 6.91
C PHE A 30 -6.37 -0.45 6.44
N PRO A 31 -5.37 0.08 7.17
CA PRO A 31 -3.97 -0.01 6.78
C PRO A 31 -3.47 -1.46 6.90
N THR A 32 -3.21 -2.10 5.78
CA THR A 32 -2.78 -3.50 5.73
C THR A 32 -1.27 -3.66 5.71
N GLY A 33 -0.52 -2.59 5.89
CA GLY A 33 0.93 -2.63 5.91
C GLY A 33 1.51 -3.54 6.98
N ASP A 34 0.76 -3.80 8.05
CA ASP A 34 1.19 -4.70 9.12
C ASP A 34 1.28 -6.17 8.68
N TRP A 35 0.74 -6.50 7.51
CA TRP A 35 0.75 -7.87 7.01
C TRP A 35 2.11 -8.29 6.45
N ARG A 36 2.99 -7.32 6.18
CA ARG A 36 4.28 -7.63 5.54
C ARG A 36 5.25 -8.34 6.48
N SER A 37 6.07 -9.21 5.91
CA SER A 37 7.19 -9.84 6.59
C SER A 37 8.52 -9.25 6.15
N ASP A 38 8.55 -8.64 4.97
CA ASP A 38 9.71 -7.92 4.45
C ASP A 38 9.30 -6.49 4.14
N LYS A 39 10.21 -5.56 4.31
CA LYS A 39 9.96 -4.15 4.08
C LYS A 39 10.88 -3.64 2.99
N PRO A 40 10.36 -3.11 1.88
CA PRO A 40 11.22 -2.50 0.87
C PRO A 40 11.75 -1.16 1.38
N ILE A 41 13.02 -0.91 1.15
CA ILE A 41 13.68 0.33 1.53
C ILE A 41 14.11 1.05 0.26
N TRP A 42 13.62 2.27 0.09
CA TRP A 42 13.95 3.09 -1.06
C TRP A 42 15.26 3.83 -0.81
N ILE A 43 16.19 3.70 -1.76
CA ILE A 43 17.47 4.38 -1.71
C ILE A 43 17.44 5.51 -2.73
N GLU A 44 17.19 6.71 -2.25
CA GLU A 44 17.01 7.89 -3.09
C GLU A 44 18.22 8.15 -3.99
N GLU A 45 19.42 7.93 -3.46
CA GLU A 45 20.65 8.18 -4.18
C GLU A 45 20.82 7.32 -5.44
N LYS A 46 20.27 6.11 -5.40
CA LYS A 46 20.36 5.18 -6.54
C LYS A 46 19.17 5.28 -7.48
N CYS A 47 18.10 5.94 -7.06
CA CYS A 47 16.87 6.06 -7.83
C CYS A 47 17.04 7.03 -8.99
N LYS A 48 16.73 6.57 -10.20
CA LYS A 48 16.79 7.40 -11.41
C LYS A 48 15.42 7.88 -11.87
N GLN A 49 14.40 7.72 -11.03
CA GLN A 49 13.03 8.14 -11.32
C GLN A 49 12.47 7.56 -12.63
N CYS A 50 12.83 6.31 -12.92
CA CYS A 50 12.35 5.64 -14.14
C CYS A 50 10.88 5.24 -14.06
N MET A 51 10.30 5.24 -12.88
CA MET A 51 8.88 5.00 -12.61
C MET A 51 8.40 3.57 -12.91
N LEU A 52 9.30 2.62 -13.12
CA LEU A 52 8.91 1.24 -13.41
C LEU A 52 8.26 0.54 -12.21
N CYS A 53 8.63 0.93 -11.00
CA CYS A 53 8.09 0.33 -9.78
C CYS A 53 6.65 0.76 -9.49
N VAL A 54 6.27 1.96 -9.91
CA VAL A 54 4.95 2.54 -9.57
C VAL A 54 3.78 1.70 -10.08
N PRO A 55 3.72 1.34 -11.38
CA PRO A 55 2.57 0.58 -11.88
C PRO A 55 2.55 -0.88 -11.46
N VAL A 56 3.67 -1.43 -10.98
CA VAL A 56 3.70 -2.84 -10.57
C VAL A 56 3.36 -3.04 -9.10
N CYS A 57 3.26 -1.98 -8.31
CA CYS A 57 2.87 -2.10 -6.92
C CYS A 57 1.40 -2.49 -6.83
N PRO A 58 1.06 -3.67 -6.29
CA PRO A 58 -0.34 -4.13 -6.24
C PRO A 58 -1.21 -3.29 -5.31
N ASP A 59 -0.61 -2.58 -4.37
CA ASP A 59 -1.32 -1.76 -3.41
C ASP A 59 -1.24 -0.27 -3.70
N SER A 60 -0.62 0.11 -4.80
CA SER A 60 -0.39 1.52 -5.16
C SER A 60 0.27 2.30 -4.02
N SER A 61 1.24 1.66 -3.37
CA SER A 61 1.90 2.21 -2.17
C SER A 61 3.14 3.04 -2.47
N ILE A 62 3.36 3.40 -3.72
CA ILE A 62 4.47 4.24 -4.13
C ILE A 62 3.91 5.57 -4.62
N PRO A 63 3.76 6.55 -3.71
CA PRO A 63 3.19 7.84 -4.07
C PRO A 63 4.12 8.65 -4.96
N VAL A 64 3.52 9.39 -5.88
CA VAL A 64 4.23 10.26 -6.81
C VAL A 64 3.79 11.69 -6.52
N ASN A 65 4.74 12.61 -6.37
CA ASN A 65 4.42 14.00 -6.06
C ASN A 65 3.92 14.76 -7.30
N ALA A 66 3.59 16.03 -7.12
CA ALA A 66 3.07 16.86 -8.20
C ALA A 66 4.08 17.08 -9.34
N LYS A 67 5.37 16.86 -9.07
CA LYS A 67 6.43 16.98 -10.06
C LYS A 67 6.65 15.67 -10.83
N GLY A 68 5.92 14.61 -10.49
CA GLY A 68 6.10 13.30 -11.10
C GLY A 68 7.28 12.52 -10.56
N GLU A 69 7.72 12.80 -9.34
CA GLU A 69 8.83 12.12 -8.70
C GLU A 69 8.36 11.22 -7.55
N ILE A 70 9.05 10.11 -7.36
CA ILE A 70 8.81 9.20 -6.24
C ILE A 70 9.41 9.81 -4.97
N GLU A 71 8.67 9.75 -3.87
CA GLU A 71 9.13 10.25 -2.57
C GLU A 71 9.33 9.14 -1.54
N GLY A 72 9.19 7.88 -1.94
CA GLY A 72 9.32 6.73 -1.05
C GLY A 72 8.11 5.84 -1.11
N PHE A 73 7.83 5.12 -0.03
CA PHE A 73 6.72 4.17 0.02
C PHE A 73 5.73 4.53 1.13
N ASP A 74 4.46 4.26 0.87
CA ASP A 74 3.42 4.36 1.88
C ASP A 74 3.33 3.03 2.62
N TYR A 75 4.02 2.94 3.75
CA TYR A 75 4.08 1.71 4.53
C TYR A 75 2.78 1.35 5.23
N ASN A 76 1.79 2.23 5.21
CA ASN A 76 0.47 1.89 5.74
C ASN A 76 -0.22 0.82 4.91
N PHE A 77 0.11 0.72 3.64
CA PHE A 77 -0.53 -0.24 2.72
C PHE A 77 0.44 -1.19 2.04
N CYS A 78 1.74 -0.92 2.09
CA CYS A 78 2.75 -1.79 1.50
C CYS A 78 2.78 -3.14 2.21
N LYS A 79 2.60 -4.22 1.47
CA LYS A 79 2.59 -5.58 2.01
C LYS A 79 3.91 -6.33 1.84
N GLY A 80 4.93 -5.65 1.32
CA GLY A 80 6.26 -6.23 1.20
C GLY A 80 6.40 -7.34 0.17
N CYS A 81 5.65 -7.26 -0.92
CA CYS A 81 5.72 -8.27 -1.99
C CYS A 81 7.04 -8.23 -2.76
N LEU A 82 7.77 -7.12 -2.69
CA LEU A 82 9.09 -6.90 -3.30
C LEU A 82 9.11 -6.94 -4.82
N VAL A 83 7.95 -6.82 -5.48
CA VAL A 83 7.90 -6.73 -6.94
C VAL A 83 8.63 -5.48 -7.42
N CYS A 84 8.49 -4.37 -6.70
CA CYS A 84 9.18 -3.12 -7.01
C CYS A 84 10.70 -3.29 -6.96
N LYS A 85 11.20 -4.06 -6.00
CA LYS A 85 12.63 -4.36 -5.88
C LYS A 85 13.13 -5.15 -7.09
N GLU A 86 12.36 -6.16 -7.50
CA GLU A 86 12.75 -7.02 -8.62
C GLU A 86 12.75 -6.29 -9.96
N ILE A 87 11.85 -5.33 -10.14
CA ILE A 87 11.75 -4.61 -11.41
C ILE A 87 12.72 -3.43 -11.50
N CYS A 88 13.25 -2.96 -10.37
CA CYS A 88 14.13 -1.79 -10.37
C CYS A 88 15.48 -2.11 -11.04
N PRO A 89 15.80 -1.51 -12.21
CA PRO A 89 17.04 -1.80 -12.92
C PRO A 89 18.27 -1.16 -12.26
N PHE A 90 18.05 -0.23 -11.33
CA PHE A 90 19.14 0.52 -10.69
C PHE A 90 19.43 0.04 -9.27
N SER A 91 18.77 -1.01 -8.84
CA SER A 91 18.91 -1.56 -7.48
C SER A 91 18.70 -0.50 -6.39
N ALA A 92 17.76 0.41 -6.64
CA ALA A 92 17.45 1.50 -5.71
C ALA A 92 16.53 1.08 -4.58
N ILE A 93 16.10 -0.17 -4.57
CA ILE A 93 15.19 -0.70 -3.55
C ILE A 93 15.82 -1.94 -2.94
N GLU A 94 16.00 -1.92 -1.63
CA GLU A 94 16.51 -3.05 -0.87
C GLU A 94 15.39 -3.60 0.00
N SER A 95 15.60 -4.79 0.57
CA SER A 95 14.64 -5.40 1.47
C SER A 95 15.22 -5.54 2.87
N GLU A 96 14.35 -5.37 3.87
CA GLU A 96 14.70 -5.53 5.27
C GLU A 96 13.64 -6.40 5.92
N GLY A 97 14.06 -7.40 6.69
CA GLY A 97 13.13 -8.24 7.45
C GLY A 97 12.45 -7.45 8.57
N VAL A 98 11.18 -7.73 8.80
CA VAL A 98 10.38 -7.03 9.81
C VAL A 98 10.13 -7.93 11.02
#